data_0830fe65e5710a4c68dbdc3ed84439ca
#
_entry.id   0830fe65e5710a4c68dbdc3ed84439ca
#
_cell.length_a   1.000
_cell.length_b   1.000
_cell.length_c   1.000
_cell.angle_alpha   90.00
_cell.angle_beta   90.00
_cell.angle_gamma   90.00
#
_symmetry.space_group_name_H-M   'P 1'
#
loop_
_entity.id
_entity.type
_entity.pdbx_description
1 polymer ?
#
loop_
_entity_poly.entity_id
_entity_poly.type
_entity_poly.pdbx_seq_one_letter_code
_entity_poly.pdbx_strand_id
1 'polypeptide(L)'
;DWKPPPPAEKKDEPKVLLLPPKFKNCDRVLQYLFGRGIDYQLIQECVADDTIYESADYHNAVFIGKDESGTPKYASLRSTLGSTFKQDASGSDKRYSFRLLAREPTYTVHLFEAAIDLLSYATYMKCEGKDYKSESLLSLSGVYQPKKEMKDSKIPIALTTFLSANPQIKTIVLHLDNDKVGRLCTATLKELLQKDYKIVDDPPPVGKDFNDFLLSYLGIARPMPKRERS
;
A
#
# COMPACT_ATOMS: atom_id res chain seq x y z
N ASP A 1 22.59 27.72 -39.52
CA ASP A 1 21.86 27.50 -38.24
C ASP A 1 21.56 26.01 -38.10
N TRP A 2 22.49 25.27 -37.50
CA TRP A 2 22.28 23.87 -37.17
C TRP A 2 21.37 23.80 -35.90
N LYS A 3 20.19 23.18 -36.01
CA LYS A 3 19.34 22.81 -34.88
C LYS A 3 19.52 21.32 -34.60
N PRO A 4 19.82 20.93 -33.36
CA PRO A 4 19.86 19.51 -33.02
C PRO A 4 18.50 18.88 -33.29
N PRO A 5 18.44 17.61 -33.74
CA PRO A 5 17.17 16.89 -33.88
C PRO A 5 16.46 16.83 -32.54
N PRO A 6 15.10 16.87 -32.52
CA PRO A 6 14.36 16.74 -31.29
C PRO A 6 14.75 15.42 -30.61
N PRO A 7 14.80 15.36 -29.26
CA PRO A 7 15.07 14.13 -28.55
C PRO A 7 14.09 13.05 -29.02
N ALA A 8 14.63 11.89 -29.40
CA ALA A 8 13.79 10.75 -29.78
C ALA A 8 12.80 10.49 -28.64
N GLU A 9 11.50 10.50 -28.93
CA GLU A 9 10.47 10.05 -28.00
C GLU A 9 10.87 8.65 -27.54
N LYS A 10 11.23 8.52 -26.27
CA LYS A 10 11.42 7.20 -25.65
C LYS A 10 10.05 6.53 -25.69
N LYS A 11 9.87 5.62 -26.64
CA LYS A 11 8.76 4.67 -26.60
C LYS A 11 8.90 3.95 -25.26
N ASP A 12 7.93 4.15 -24.37
CA ASP A 12 7.83 3.38 -23.14
C ASP A 12 7.60 1.91 -23.55
N GLU A 13 8.68 1.16 -23.68
CA GLU A 13 8.58 -0.29 -23.78
C GLU A 13 7.87 -0.80 -22.52
N PRO A 14 6.91 -1.73 -22.64
CA PRO A 14 6.20 -2.24 -21.50
C PRO A 14 7.21 -2.85 -20.51
N LYS A 15 7.35 -2.22 -19.36
CA LYS A 15 8.26 -2.69 -18.30
C LYS A 15 7.80 -4.07 -17.85
N VAL A 16 8.65 -5.07 -17.98
CA VAL A 16 8.39 -6.42 -17.49
C VAL A 16 8.65 -6.43 -15.99
N LEU A 17 7.65 -6.83 -15.20
CA LEU A 17 7.78 -6.99 -13.75
C LEU A 17 8.73 -8.17 -13.45
N LEU A 18 9.82 -7.89 -12.74
CA LEU A 18 10.79 -8.89 -12.29
C LEU A 18 10.49 -9.24 -10.83
N LEU A 19 9.72 -10.31 -10.63
CA LEU A 19 9.41 -10.80 -9.30
C LEU A 19 10.59 -11.52 -8.66
N PRO A 20 10.92 -11.23 -7.39
CA PRO A 20 11.88 -12.04 -6.64
C PRO A 20 11.43 -13.51 -6.59
N PRO A 21 12.36 -14.48 -6.74
CA PRO A 21 12.02 -15.88 -6.59
C PRO A 21 11.36 -16.17 -5.24
N LYS A 22 10.31 -17.02 -5.25
CA LYS A 22 9.63 -17.43 -4.03
C LYS A 22 10.49 -18.39 -3.22
N PHE A 23 10.54 -18.22 -1.91
CA PHE A 23 11.05 -19.21 -1.00
C PHE A 23 10.07 -20.38 -0.89
N LYS A 24 10.54 -21.54 -0.39
CA LYS A 24 9.74 -22.77 -0.30
C LYS A 24 8.52 -22.70 0.64
N ASN A 25 8.55 -21.78 1.61
CA ASN A 25 7.47 -21.49 2.55
C ASN A 25 7.41 -19.99 2.85
N CYS A 26 6.50 -19.56 3.72
CA CYS A 26 6.31 -18.17 4.12
C CYS A 26 6.51 -17.97 5.64
N ASP A 27 7.22 -18.86 6.33
CA ASP A 27 7.26 -18.90 7.79
C ASP A 27 7.79 -17.60 8.42
N ARG A 28 8.82 -16.99 7.84
CA ARG A 28 9.37 -15.71 8.32
C ARG A 28 8.40 -14.55 8.07
N VAL A 29 7.77 -14.53 6.93
CA VAL A 29 6.79 -13.50 6.59
C VAL A 29 5.57 -13.61 7.51
N LEU A 30 5.07 -14.82 7.75
CA LEU A 30 4.00 -15.09 8.71
C LEU A 30 4.39 -14.59 10.10
N GLN A 31 5.57 -14.98 10.60
CA GLN A 31 6.06 -14.54 11.90
C GLN A 31 6.25 -13.03 11.98
N TYR A 32 6.81 -12.41 10.93
CA TYR A 32 7.04 -10.98 10.86
C TYR A 32 5.74 -10.18 10.91
N LEU A 33 4.75 -10.53 10.08
CA LEU A 33 3.47 -9.82 10.01
C LEU A 33 2.63 -10.07 11.26
N PHE A 34 2.62 -11.30 11.78
CA PHE A 34 1.97 -11.61 13.06
C PHE A 34 2.60 -10.84 14.23
N GLY A 35 3.93 -10.71 14.26
CA GLY A 35 4.65 -9.89 15.26
C GLY A 35 4.34 -8.39 15.16
N ARG A 36 3.75 -7.95 14.03
CA ARG A 36 3.20 -6.60 13.84
C ARG A 36 1.71 -6.50 14.19
N GLY A 37 1.17 -7.52 14.84
CA GLY A 37 -0.22 -7.57 15.26
C GLY A 37 -1.22 -7.89 14.16
N ILE A 38 -0.78 -8.16 12.92
CA ILE A 38 -1.68 -8.48 11.81
C ILE A 38 -2.31 -9.86 12.05
N ASP A 39 -3.60 -9.97 11.81
CA ASP A 39 -4.38 -11.19 12.01
C ASP A 39 -3.83 -12.35 11.20
N TYR A 40 -3.60 -13.49 11.85
CA TYR A 40 -2.97 -14.65 11.24
C TYR A 40 -3.77 -15.23 10.06
N GLN A 41 -5.10 -15.30 10.20
CA GLN A 41 -5.96 -15.79 9.13
C GLN A 41 -5.92 -14.87 7.92
N LEU A 42 -5.92 -13.54 8.13
CA LEU A 42 -5.79 -12.56 7.04
C LEU A 42 -4.46 -12.74 6.28
N ILE A 43 -3.35 -12.97 7.01
CA ILE A 43 -2.06 -13.22 6.36
C ILE A 43 -2.12 -14.51 5.54
N GLN A 44 -2.69 -15.59 6.10
CA GLN A 44 -2.84 -16.87 5.38
C GLN A 44 -3.70 -16.73 4.12
N GLU A 45 -4.80 -15.97 4.18
CA GLU A 45 -5.62 -15.67 2.99
C GLU A 45 -4.79 -14.97 1.91
N CYS A 46 -4.00 -13.95 2.27
CA CYS A 46 -3.14 -13.25 1.32
C CYS A 46 -2.04 -14.15 0.73
N VAL A 47 -1.50 -15.08 1.52
CA VAL A 47 -0.51 -16.06 1.03
C VAL A 47 -1.18 -17.05 0.07
N ALA A 48 -2.38 -17.55 0.41
CA ALA A 48 -3.13 -18.48 -0.44
C ALA A 48 -3.54 -17.84 -1.78
N ASP A 49 -3.84 -16.54 -1.77
CA ASP A 49 -4.19 -15.74 -2.95
C ASP A 49 -2.95 -15.27 -3.76
N ASP A 50 -1.75 -15.68 -3.37
CA ASP A 50 -0.50 -15.24 -4.00
C ASP A 50 -0.35 -13.70 -4.05
N THR A 51 -0.87 -12.99 -3.04
CA THR A 51 -0.70 -11.54 -2.88
C THR A 51 0.38 -11.18 -1.86
N ILE A 52 0.78 -12.17 -1.02
CA ILE A 52 1.93 -12.07 -0.12
C ILE A 52 2.75 -13.35 -0.22
N TYR A 53 4.06 -13.22 -0.33
CA TYR A 53 4.97 -14.36 -0.23
C TYR A 53 6.33 -13.96 0.35
N GLU A 54 7.16 -14.98 0.67
CA GLU A 54 8.54 -14.81 1.13
C GLU A 54 9.51 -14.93 -0.05
N SER A 55 10.41 -13.96 -0.23
CA SER A 55 11.44 -14.06 -1.26
C SER A 55 12.53 -15.04 -0.86
N ALA A 56 13.08 -15.78 -1.84
CA ALA A 56 14.21 -16.69 -1.62
C ALA A 56 15.45 -15.96 -1.11
N ASP A 57 15.73 -14.79 -1.70
CA ASP A 57 16.82 -13.94 -1.27
C ASP A 57 16.36 -13.04 -0.10
N TYR A 58 17.15 -13.02 0.98
CA TYR A 58 16.94 -12.18 2.17
C TYR A 58 15.63 -12.40 2.92
N HIS A 59 14.77 -13.33 2.51
CA HIS A 59 13.50 -13.64 3.16
C HIS A 59 12.60 -12.40 3.38
N ASN A 60 12.57 -11.50 2.40
CA ASN A 60 11.72 -10.32 2.45
C ASN A 60 10.25 -10.69 2.32
N ALA A 61 9.38 -9.93 2.98
CA ALA A 61 7.96 -9.94 2.67
C ALA A 61 7.74 -9.23 1.32
N VAL A 62 7.09 -9.92 0.38
CA VAL A 62 6.75 -9.39 -0.94
C VAL A 62 5.24 -9.22 -1.01
N PHE A 63 4.78 -7.99 -1.30
CA PHE A 63 3.38 -7.61 -1.43
C PHE A 63 3.07 -7.39 -2.91
N ILE A 64 2.16 -8.16 -3.46
CA ILE A 64 1.81 -8.18 -4.88
C ILE A 64 0.56 -7.35 -5.15
N GLY A 65 0.63 -6.52 -6.18
CA GLY A 65 -0.54 -5.91 -6.80
C GLY A 65 -0.83 -6.57 -8.15
N LYS A 66 -2.09 -6.91 -8.37
CA LYS A 66 -2.57 -7.61 -9.58
C LYS A 66 -3.49 -6.69 -10.39
N ASP A 67 -3.50 -6.90 -11.71
CA ASP A 67 -4.51 -6.28 -12.58
C ASP A 67 -5.85 -7.02 -12.49
N GLU A 68 -6.83 -6.59 -13.26
CA GLU A 68 -8.20 -7.13 -13.29
C GLU A 68 -8.25 -8.60 -13.79
N SER A 69 -7.21 -9.04 -14.50
CA SER A 69 -7.07 -10.44 -14.93
C SER A 69 -6.44 -11.35 -13.88
N GLY A 70 -6.01 -10.77 -12.72
CA GLY A 70 -5.27 -11.48 -11.69
C GLY A 70 -3.77 -11.61 -11.98
N THR A 71 -3.27 -10.95 -13.03
CA THR A 71 -1.84 -10.97 -13.38
C THR A 71 -1.05 -10.01 -12.49
N PRO A 72 0.05 -10.45 -11.85
CA PRO A 72 0.94 -9.57 -11.09
C PRO A 72 1.52 -8.44 -11.96
N LYS A 73 1.37 -7.20 -11.51
CA LYS A 73 1.89 -5.99 -12.18
C LYS A 73 2.78 -5.16 -11.27
N TYR A 74 2.66 -5.35 -9.97
CA TYR A 74 3.39 -4.59 -8.97
C TYR A 74 3.87 -5.52 -7.86
N ALA A 75 5.04 -5.25 -7.32
CA ALA A 75 5.51 -5.87 -6.09
C ALA A 75 6.32 -4.88 -5.25
N SER A 76 6.05 -4.82 -3.95
CA SER A 76 6.90 -4.15 -2.99
C SER A 76 7.52 -5.15 -2.01
N LEU A 77 8.79 -4.91 -1.67
CA LEU A 77 9.58 -5.74 -0.77
C LEU A 77 9.79 -5.02 0.55
N ARG A 78 9.68 -5.76 1.64
CA ARG A 78 9.97 -5.28 2.99
C ARG A 78 10.83 -6.28 3.73
N SER A 79 11.93 -5.80 4.36
CA SER A 79 12.76 -6.65 5.20
C SER A 79 11.97 -7.22 6.38
N THR A 80 12.13 -8.52 6.62
CA THR A 80 11.63 -9.22 7.82
C THR A 80 12.67 -9.29 8.93
N LEU A 81 13.90 -8.81 8.68
CA LEU A 81 15.07 -8.97 9.56
C LEU A 81 15.35 -7.73 10.42
N GLY A 82 14.39 -6.81 10.55
CA GLY A 82 14.52 -5.61 11.39
C GLY A 82 15.27 -4.45 10.74
N SER A 83 15.67 -4.55 9.46
CA SER A 83 16.22 -3.42 8.72
C SER A 83 15.09 -2.51 8.19
N THR A 84 15.46 -1.28 7.83
CA THR A 84 14.52 -0.30 7.22
C THR A 84 14.30 -0.52 5.72
N PHE A 85 14.88 -1.61 5.15
CA PHE A 85 14.79 -1.89 3.72
C PHE A 85 13.34 -2.00 3.25
N LYS A 86 13.03 -1.20 2.25
CA LYS A 86 11.79 -1.23 1.47
C LYS A 86 12.10 -0.84 0.03
N GLN A 87 11.59 -1.56 -0.93
CA GLN A 87 11.83 -1.31 -2.35
C GLN A 87 10.73 -1.87 -3.21
N ASP A 88 10.40 -1.20 -4.31
CA ASP A 88 9.57 -1.80 -5.36
C ASP A 88 10.42 -2.74 -6.22
N ALA A 89 9.86 -3.85 -6.66
CA ALA A 89 10.51 -4.72 -7.62
C ALA A 89 10.68 -4.01 -8.97
N SER A 90 11.77 -4.33 -9.68
CA SER A 90 12.02 -3.76 -11.00
C SER A 90 10.86 -4.06 -11.96
N GLY A 91 10.46 -3.06 -12.74
CA GLY A 91 9.34 -3.18 -13.67
C GLY A 91 7.96 -3.09 -13.02
N SER A 92 7.88 -2.79 -11.72
CA SER A 92 6.60 -2.57 -11.03
C SER A 92 5.79 -1.44 -11.65
N ASP A 93 4.50 -1.70 -11.86
CA ASP A 93 3.52 -0.73 -12.32
C ASP A 93 2.66 -0.26 -11.14
N LYS A 94 2.90 0.96 -10.68
CA LYS A 94 2.21 1.54 -9.50
C LYS A 94 0.70 1.70 -9.66
N ARG A 95 0.16 1.58 -10.87
CA ARG A 95 -1.29 1.53 -11.11
C ARG A 95 -1.97 0.40 -10.34
N TYR A 96 -1.23 -0.68 -10.13
CA TYR A 96 -1.72 -1.93 -9.54
C TYR A 96 -1.11 -2.20 -8.15
N SER A 97 -1.03 -1.19 -7.31
CA SER A 97 -0.54 -1.33 -5.94
C SER A 97 -1.23 -2.45 -5.14
N PHE A 98 -0.60 -2.91 -4.06
CA PHE A 98 -1.21 -3.89 -3.14
C PHE A 98 -2.56 -3.40 -2.65
N ARG A 99 -3.58 -4.27 -2.71
CA ARG A 99 -4.96 -3.96 -2.35
C ARG A 99 -5.72 -5.17 -1.84
N LEU A 100 -6.75 -4.92 -1.04
CA LEU A 100 -7.78 -5.91 -0.69
C LEU A 100 -9.11 -5.39 -1.26
N LEU A 101 -9.67 -6.12 -2.22
CA LEU A 101 -10.89 -5.70 -2.88
C LEU A 101 -12.13 -6.12 -2.08
N ALA A 102 -13.17 -5.30 -2.13
CA ALA A 102 -14.49 -5.66 -1.63
C ALA A 102 -15.03 -6.89 -2.39
N ARG A 103 -15.87 -7.70 -1.70
CA ARG A 103 -16.54 -8.85 -2.34
C ARG A 103 -17.55 -8.43 -3.39
N GLU A 104 -18.20 -7.30 -3.14
CA GLU A 104 -19.23 -6.72 -4.01
C GLU A 104 -18.86 -5.29 -4.37
N PRO A 105 -19.36 -4.75 -5.49
CA PRO A 105 -19.14 -3.35 -5.83
C PRO A 105 -19.58 -2.42 -4.70
N THR A 106 -18.69 -1.52 -4.29
CA THR A 106 -18.90 -0.57 -3.19
C THR A 106 -18.83 0.87 -3.66
N TYR A 107 -19.38 1.80 -2.88
CA TYR A 107 -19.32 3.23 -3.12
C TYR A 107 -18.16 3.94 -2.41
N THR A 108 -17.38 3.18 -1.63
CA THR A 108 -16.28 3.70 -0.81
C THR A 108 -14.97 2.99 -1.14
N VAL A 109 -13.87 3.74 -1.14
CA VAL A 109 -12.51 3.21 -1.16
C VAL A 109 -11.69 3.82 -0.02
N HIS A 110 -10.90 3.00 0.65
CA HIS A 110 -10.01 3.39 1.72
C HIS A 110 -8.56 3.42 1.24
N LEU A 111 -7.82 4.49 1.55
CA LEU A 111 -6.44 4.69 1.11
C LEU A 111 -5.45 4.64 2.27
N PHE A 112 -4.34 3.95 2.05
CA PHE A 112 -3.23 3.76 2.99
C PHE A 112 -1.90 4.07 2.31
N GLU A 113 -0.87 4.49 3.06
CA GLU A 113 0.44 4.72 2.47
C GLU A 113 1.13 3.42 2.06
N ALA A 114 1.00 2.35 2.87
CA ALA A 114 1.68 1.08 2.65
C ALA A 114 0.77 -0.13 2.90
N ALA A 115 1.20 -1.30 2.39
CA ALA A 115 0.49 -2.57 2.57
C ALA A 115 0.33 -2.96 4.05
N ILE A 116 1.33 -2.66 4.90
CA ILE A 116 1.27 -3.00 6.33
C ILE A 116 0.19 -2.19 7.04
N ASP A 117 0.01 -0.91 6.71
CA ASP A 117 -1.03 -0.07 7.30
C ASP A 117 -2.42 -0.53 6.88
N LEU A 118 -2.56 -0.90 5.61
CA LEU A 118 -3.79 -1.49 5.07
C LEU A 118 -4.15 -2.80 5.79
N LEU A 119 -3.19 -3.71 5.97
CA LEU A 119 -3.40 -4.99 6.68
C LEU A 119 -3.70 -4.76 8.17
N SER A 120 -3.08 -3.74 8.77
CA SER A 120 -3.34 -3.34 10.16
C SER A 120 -4.76 -2.84 10.35
N TYR A 121 -5.24 -2.00 9.44
CA TYR A 121 -6.63 -1.55 9.43
C TYR A 121 -7.62 -2.70 9.22
N ALA A 122 -7.35 -3.59 8.26
CA ALA A 122 -8.18 -4.77 8.04
C ALA A 122 -8.25 -5.67 9.29
N THR A 123 -7.14 -5.83 10.01
CA THR A 123 -7.08 -6.55 11.28
C THR A 123 -7.92 -5.85 12.36
N TYR A 124 -7.77 -4.53 12.50
CA TYR A 124 -8.58 -3.74 13.42
C TYR A 124 -10.07 -3.89 13.14
N MET A 125 -10.49 -3.82 11.87
CA MET A 125 -11.89 -4.07 11.47
C MET A 125 -12.38 -5.44 11.94
N LYS A 126 -11.59 -6.50 11.79
CA LYS A 126 -11.92 -7.84 12.30
C LYS A 126 -12.06 -7.85 13.82
N CYS A 127 -11.17 -7.19 14.56
CA CYS A 127 -11.25 -7.09 16.02
C CYS A 127 -12.55 -6.40 16.47
N GLU A 128 -13.03 -5.42 15.70
CA GLU A 128 -14.29 -4.72 15.93
C GLU A 128 -15.53 -5.50 15.42
N GLY A 129 -15.36 -6.74 14.97
CA GLY A 129 -16.45 -7.57 14.42
C GLY A 129 -16.99 -7.09 13.08
N LYS A 130 -16.23 -6.26 12.36
CA LYS A 130 -16.60 -5.71 11.04
C LYS A 130 -15.94 -6.52 9.92
N ASP A 131 -16.63 -6.60 8.78
CA ASP A 131 -16.08 -7.26 7.60
C ASP A 131 -15.17 -6.31 6.82
N TYR A 132 -13.86 -6.52 6.85
CA TYR A 132 -12.89 -5.72 6.10
C TYR A 132 -13.01 -5.86 4.57
N LYS A 133 -13.75 -6.89 4.08
CA LYS A 133 -14.06 -7.06 2.65
C LYS A 133 -15.39 -6.41 2.24
N SER A 134 -16.01 -5.64 3.12
CA SER A 134 -17.21 -4.86 2.76
C SER A 134 -16.89 -3.66 1.89
N GLU A 135 -15.67 -3.12 1.97
CA GLU A 135 -15.17 -1.98 1.19
C GLU A 135 -13.76 -2.25 0.67
N SER A 136 -13.38 -1.59 -0.41
CA SER A 136 -12.05 -1.79 -1.01
C SER A 136 -10.98 -1.00 -0.28
N LEU A 137 -9.86 -1.67 0.05
CA LEU A 137 -8.69 -1.10 0.70
C LEU A 137 -7.54 -1.04 -0.32
N LEU A 138 -6.94 0.14 -0.51
CA LEU A 138 -5.93 0.42 -1.53
C LEU A 138 -4.70 1.05 -0.92
N SER A 139 -3.50 0.49 -1.13
CA SER A 139 -2.26 1.15 -0.77
C SER A 139 -1.78 2.08 -1.89
N LEU A 140 -1.07 3.16 -1.53
CA LEU A 140 -0.49 4.10 -2.49
C LEU A 140 0.92 3.68 -2.95
N SER A 141 1.43 2.55 -2.45
CA SER A 141 2.77 2.04 -2.77
C SER A 141 3.91 2.97 -2.33
N GLY A 142 3.78 3.53 -1.15
CA GLY A 142 4.72 4.44 -0.53
C GLY A 142 4.26 5.89 -0.53
N VAL A 143 5.10 6.73 0.06
CA VAL A 143 4.78 8.13 0.30
C VAL A 143 4.54 8.86 -1.02
N TYR A 144 3.34 9.36 -1.19
CA TYR A 144 3.03 10.37 -2.20
C TYR A 144 3.66 11.70 -1.77
N GLN A 145 4.52 12.26 -2.62
CA GLN A 145 5.12 13.58 -2.34
C GLN A 145 4.39 14.67 -3.15
N PRO A 146 3.57 15.50 -2.49
CA PRO A 146 2.96 16.63 -3.13
C PRO A 146 4.02 17.61 -3.65
N LYS A 147 3.71 18.33 -4.72
CA LYS A 147 4.53 19.44 -5.19
C LYS A 147 4.41 20.62 -4.23
N LYS A 148 5.32 21.60 -4.38
CA LYS A 148 5.33 22.83 -3.57
C LYS A 148 3.97 23.56 -3.62
N GLU A 149 3.38 23.65 -4.80
CA GLU A 149 2.01 24.13 -4.99
C GLU A 149 1.05 22.93 -5.07
N MET A 150 0.08 22.82 -4.16
CA MET A 150 -0.86 21.69 -4.08
C MET A 150 -1.59 21.46 -5.40
N LYS A 151 -2.03 22.55 -6.06
CA LYS A 151 -2.75 22.51 -7.36
C LYS A 151 -1.94 21.88 -8.49
N ASP A 152 -0.60 21.88 -8.39
CA ASP A 152 0.31 21.29 -9.39
C ASP A 152 0.65 19.84 -9.05
N SER A 153 0.17 19.33 -7.93
CA SER A 153 0.35 17.96 -7.52
C SER A 153 -0.54 17.04 -8.37
N LYS A 154 -0.06 15.83 -8.60
CA LYS A 154 -0.84 14.81 -9.32
C LYS A 154 -1.48 13.86 -8.31
N ILE A 155 -2.69 13.41 -8.60
CA ILE A 155 -3.32 12.33 -7.86
C ILE A 155 -2.49 11.04 -8.06
N PRO A 156 -2.24 10.24 -7.01
CA PRO A 156 -1.53 8.97 -7.14
C PRO A 156 -2.15 8.07 -8.21
N ILE A 157 -1.31 7.53 -9.08
CA ILE A 157 -1.77 6.76 -10.24
C ILE A 157 -2.56 5.50 -9.85
N ALA A 158 -2.24 4.90 -8.69
CA ALA A 158 -3.00 3.78 -8.13
C ALA A 158 -4.47 4.17 -7.90
N LEU A 159 -4.69 5.38 -7.35
CA LEU A 159 -6.03 5.87 -7.08
C LEU A 159 -6.77 6.23 -8.37
N THR A 160 -6.16 6.98 -9.28
CA THR A 160 -6.81 7.35 -10.55
C THR A 160 -7.19 6.12 -11.38
N THR A 161 -6.33 5.11 -11.44
CA THR A 161 -6.62 3.85 -12.13
C THR A 161 -7.76 3.10 -11.47
N PHE A 162 -7.76 3.02 -10.13
CA PHE A 162 -8.83 2.37 -9.39
C PHE A 162 -10.19 3.07 -9.58
N LEU A 163 -10.24 4.39 -9.49
CA LEU A 163 -11.46 5.16 -9.69
C LEU A 163 -12.01 5.04 -11.12
N SER A 164 -11.12 5.01 -12.12
CA SER A 164 -11.53 4.80 -13.52
C SER A 164 -12.17 3.42 -13.75
N ALA A 165 -11.67 2.39 -13.07
CA ALA A 165 -12.24 1.04 -13.12
C ALA A 165 -13.49 0.87 -12.25
N ASN A 166 -13.73 1.79 -11.30
CA ASN A 166 -14.83 1.75 -10.33
C ASN A 166 -15.63 3.08 -10.31
N PRO A 167 -16.32 3.45 -11.40
CA PRO A 167 -16.99 4.76 -11.52
C PRO A 167 -18.15 4.96 -10.53
N GLN A 168 -18.60 3.90 -9.86
CA GLN A 168 -19.62 3.98 -8.80
C GLN A 168 -19.08 4.57 -7.49
N ILE A 169 -17.75 4.63 -7.27
CA ILE A 169 -17.17 5.19 -6.06
C ILE A 169 -17.57 6.66 -5.90
N LYS A 170 -17.99 7.02 -4.69
CA LYS A 170 -18.44 8.38 -4.29
C LYS A 170 -17.68 8.90 -3.08
N THR A 171 -17.13 8.00 -2.26
CA THR A 171 -16.45 8.35 -1.01
C THR A 171 -15.01 7.79 -1.03
N ILE A 172 -14.07 8.64 -0.66
CA ILE A 172 -12.67 8.27 -0.49
C ILE A 172 -12.30 8.56 0.96
N VAL A 173 -11.88 7.52 1.70
CA VAL A 173 -11.44 7.64 3.09
C VAL A 173 -9.90 7.60 3.12
N LEU A 174 -9.30 8.62 3.71
CA LEU A 174 -7.86 8.80 3.77
C LEU A 174 -7.34 8.37 5.14
N HIS A 175 -6.67 7.24 5.18
CA HIS A 175 -6.02 6.68 6.37
C HIS A 175 -4.49 6.88 6.31
N LEU A 176 -4.06 8.10 5.95
CA LEU A 176 -2.65 8.41 5.77
C LEU A 176 -1.97 8.71 7.09
N ASP A 177 -0.63 8.63 7.11
CA ASP A 177 0.18 8.80 8.31
C ASP A 177 -0.07 10.13 9.04
N ASN A 178 0.06 10.10 10.35
CA ASN A 178 -0.04 11.28 11.25
C ASN A 178 1.26 12.07 11.32
N ASP A 179 2.18 11.92 10.37
CA ASP A 179 3.35 12.76 10.29
C ASP A 179 3.13 13.96 9.35
N LYS A 180 4.11 14.85 9.30
CA LYS A 180 4.05 16.07 8.47
C LYS A 180 3.77 15.76 6.99
N VAL A 181 4.35 14.69 6.47
CA VAL A 181 4.22 14.31 5.05
C VAL A 181 2.83 13.73 4.78
N GLY A 182 2.36 12.82 5.62
CA GLY A 182 1.03 12.23 5.50
C GLY A 182 -0.09 13.26 5.63
N ARG A 183 0.04 14.22 6.56
CA ARG A 183 -0.93 15.32 6.70
C ARG A 183 -0.93 16.27 5.49
N LEU A 184 0.24 16.57 4.92
CA LEU A 184 0.32 17.35 3.68
C LEU A 184 -0.30 16.57 2.51
N CYS A 185 -0.05 15.28 2.41
CA CYS A 185 -0.66 14.41 1.41
C CYS A 185 -2.20 14.42 1.52
N THR A 186 -2.74 14.27 2.72
CA THR A 186 -4.18 14.34 3.01
C THR A 186 -4.78 15.68 2.55
N ALA A 187 -4.17 16.79 2.93
CA ALA A 187 -4.66 18.12 2.54
C ALA A 187 -4.65 18.29 1.01
N THR A 188 -3.60 17.81 0.35
CA THR A 188 -3.46 17.88 -1.10
C THR A 188 -4.52 17.03 -1.81
N LEU A 189 -4.72 15.78 -1.39
CA LEU A 189 -5.73 14.91 -2.00
C LEU A 189 -7.14 15.44 -1.77
N LYS A 190 -7.42 16.00 -0.59
CA LYS A 190 -8.70 16.67 -0.32
C LYS A 190 -8.92 17.82 -1.28
N GLU A 191 -7.95 18.72 -1.47
CA GLU A 191 -8.04 19.86 -2.39
C GLU A 191 -8.31 19.42 -3.82
N LEU A 192 -7.62 18.38 -4.30
CA LEU A 192 -7.71 17.89 -5.68
C LEU A 192 -9.01 17.12 -5.97
N LEU A 193 -9.61 16.47 -4.97
CA LEU A 193 -10.68 15.48 -5.19
C LEU A 193 -12.05 15.89 -4.64
N GLN A 194 -12.12 16.88 -3.74
CA GLN A 194 -13.37 17.25 -3.03
C GLN A 194 -14.49 17.75 -3.92
N LYS A 195 -14.21 18.14 -5.17
CA LYS A 195 -15.22 18.56 -6.14
C LYS A 195 -16.02 17.38 -6.70
N ASP A 196 -15.38 16.22 -6.83
CA ASP A 196 -15.95 15.05 -7.49
C ASP A 196 -16.29 13.93 -6.49
N TYR A 197 -15.66 13.93 -5.30
CA TYR A 197 -15.78 12.88 -4.29
C TYR A 197 -15.99 13.45 -2.89
N LYS A 198 -16.75 12.73 -2.07
CA LYS A 198 -16.74 12.94 -0.61
C LYS A 198 -15.43 12.45 -0.05
N ILE A 199 -14.63 13.35 0.54
CA ILE A 199 -13.34 13.00 1.17
C ILE A 199 -13.54 12.96 2.67
N VAL A 200 -13.15 11.83 3.28
CA VAL A 200 -13.14 11.62 4.74
C VAL A 200 -11.68 11.51 5.17
N ASP A 201 -11.25 12.36 6.09
CA ASP A 201 -9.94 12.28 6.72
C ASP A 201 -10.08 11.46 8.00
N ASP A 202 -9.55 10.25 8.00
CA ASP A 202 -9.64 9.29 9.10
C ASP A 202 -8.22 8.70 9.40
N PRO A 203 -7.32 9.54 9.95
CA PRO A 203 -5.97 9.10 10.29
C PRO A 203 -5.99 8.10 11.46
N PRO A 204 -4.87 7.38 11.72
CA PRO A 204 -4.78 6.53 12.89
C PRO A 204 -5.08 7.31 14.17
N PRO A 205 -5.97 6.81 15.06
CA PRO A 205 -6.37 7.50 16.27
C PRO A 205 -5.20 7.78 17.23
N VAL A 206 -4.19 6.92 17.22
CA VAL A 206 -2.98 6.99 18.04
C VAL A 206 -1.79 6.53 17.21
N GLY A 207 -0.62 7.11 17.48
CA GLY A 207 0.62 6.75 16.79
C GLY A 207 0.82 7.47 15.45
N LYS A 208 1.85 7.04 14.74
CA LYS A 208 2.22 7.62 13.47
C LYS A 208 1.37 7.05 12.31
N ASP A 209 1.22 5.74 12.30
CA ASP A 209 0.59 4.97 11.22
C ASP A 209 -0.42 3.95 11.79
N PHE A 210 -1.18 3.28 10.92
CA PHE A 210 -2.16 2.29 11.37
C PHE A 210 -1.54 1.05 12.02
N ASN A 211 -0.28 0.74 11.73
CA ASN A 211 0.40 -0.33 12.43
C ASN A 211 0.77 0.06 13.89
N ASP A 212 1.21 1.30 14.11
CA ASP A 212 1.41 1.83 15.47
C ASP A 212 0.10 1.82 16.27
N PHE A 213 -0.99 2.25 15.65
CA PHE A 213 -2.33 2.20 16.27
C PHE A 213 -2.74 0.77 16.62
N LEU A 214 -2.62 -0.18 15.69
CA LEU A 214 -2.99 -1.57 15.92
C LEU A 214 -2.20 -2.19 17.06
N LEU A 215 -0.88 -1.99 17.10
CA LEU A 215 -0.04 -2.49 18.19
C LEU A 215 -0.47 -1.92 19.54
N SER A 216 -0.77 -0.63 19.61
CA SER A 216 -1.30 0.03 20.81
C SER A 216 -2.67 -0.55 21.21
N TYR A 217 -3.57 -0.74 20.25
CA TYR A 217 -4.90 -1.31 20.46
C TYR A 217 -4.85 -2.74 21.03
N LEU A 218 -3.91 -3.55 20.52
CA LEU A 218 -3.69 -4.93 20.99
C LEU A 218 -2.83 -5.04 22.25
N GLY A 219 -2.29 -3.92 22.79
CA GLY A 219 -1.36 -3.93 23.91
C GLY A 219 -0.02 -4.60 23.61
N ILE A 220 0.41 -4.61 22.35
CA ILE A 220 1.68 -5.22 21.90
C ILE A 220 2.77 -4.16 21.90
N ALA A 221 3.89 -4.41 22.59
CA ALA A 221 5.05 -3.53 22.55
C ALA A 221 5.68 -3.52 21.15
N ARG A 222 5.99 -2.32 20.63
CA ARG A 222 6.68 -2.19 19.35
C ARG A 222 8.02 -2.92 19.38
N PRO A 223 8.35 -3.80 18.41
CA PRO A 223 9.68 -4.40 18.36
C PRO A 223 10.74 -3.31 18.23
N MET A 224 11.65 -3.23 19.20
CA MET A 224 12.77 -2.29 19.14
C MET A 224 13.64 -2.64 17.93
N PRO A 225 14.04 -1.67 17.09
CA PRO A 225 15.01 -1.93 16.04
C PRO A 225 16.29 -2.45 16.68
N LYS A 226 16.79 -3.58 16.19
CA LYS A 226 18.10 -4.10 16.65
C LYS A 226 19.13 -3.00 16.39
N ARG A 227 19.77 -2.51 17.45
CA ARG A 227 20.93 -1.62 17.31
C ARG A 227 21.97 -2.38 16.49
N GLU A 228 22.35 -1.83 15.34
CA GLU A 228 23.52 -2.28 14.64
C GLU A 228 24.70 -2.17 15.62
N ARG A 229 25.33 -3.30 15.90
CA ARG A 229 26.58 -3.29 16.67
C ARG A 229 27.62 -2.66 15.76
N SER A 230 28.06 -1.49 16.14
CA SER A 230 29.22 -0.78 15.59
C SER A 230 30.49 -1.61 15.69
#